data_f998857104bc1f1cbcd8ec722e9b06cb
#
_entry.id   f998857104bc1f1cbcd8ec722e9b06cb
#
_cell.length_a   1.000
_cell.length_b   1.000
_cell.length_c   1.000
_cell.angle_alpha   90.00
_cell.angle_beta   90.00
_cell.angle_gamma   90.00
#
_symmetry.space_group_name_H-M   'P 1'
#
loop_
_entity.id
_entity.type
_entity.pdbx_description
1 polymer ?
#
loop_
_entity_poly.entity_id
_entity_poly.type
_entity_poly.pdbx_seq_one_letter_code
_entity_poly.pdbx_strand_id
1 'polypeptide(L)'
;MPTEAPPLVVHLVYRFDTGGLENGVVNLINHMPASAYRHAVVALTEVVPAFAARIRRDDVQYLSLHKPPGHGVKLYPRLLQLFRELQPAIVHTRNLAALECQVPAALAGVPVRIHGEHGRDAHDPDGSVRRYQWLRRAYRPFVHRYVALSRELAHYLEHRVGVPPQRIAQIYNGVDLTRFDRGSATRFAPPGCPFSDPALFVVGTVGRMQTVKAQPLLAQAFVRALQMQPALRERLRLVMVGDGPLRADAQAVLDAAGVRDLAWLPGERADVPDVMRGLDCFVLPSLAEGISNTILEAMACALPVLATAVGGNAELVVTAGKGQTGRLVPAGDVAALAAGLIAMSADAAAAVEMGRAGRERVERQFSLRSMVASYQSLYDRLLAERITTRQPA
;
A
#
# COMPACT_ATOMS: atom_id res chain seq x y z
N MET A 1 -19.30 -34.57 15.60
CA MET A 1 -18.88 -34.63 14.19
C MET A 1 -17.52 -33.96 14.10
N PRO A 2 -16.50 -34.55 13.46
CA PRO A 2 -15.25 -33.83 13.24
C PRO A 2 -15.59 -32.59 12.41
N THR A 3 -15.31 -31.42 12.94
CA THR A 3 -15.45 -30.15 12.21
C THR A 3 -14.51 -30.21 11.03
N GLU A 4 -15.04 -30.16 9.82
CA GLU A 4 -14.26 -30.12 8.58
C GLU A 4 -13.26 -28.95 8.67
N ALA A 5 -11.99 -29.20 8.36
CA ALA A 5 -10.96 -28.16 8.49
C ALA A 5 -11.32 -26.94 7.64
N PRO A 6 -11.11 -25.70 8.14
CA PRO A 6 -11.43 -24.51 7.37
C PRO A 6 -10.79 -24.49 5.99
N PRO A 7 -11.45 -23.93 4.95
CA PRO A 7 -10.93 -23.91 3.59
C PRO A 7 -9.58 -23.18 3.49
N LEU A 8 -8.68 -23.72 2.66
CA LEU A 8 -7.34 -23.16 2.47
C LEU A 8 -7.34 -22.07 1.38
N VAL A 9 -6.77 -20.92 1.70
CA VAL A 9 -6.44 -19.83 0.78
C VAL A 9 -4.94 -19.82 0.51
N VAL A 10 -4.54 -20.03 -0.75
CA VAL A 10 -3.14 -19.86 -1.18
C VAL A 10 -2.94 -18.44 -1.72
N HIS A 11 -2.09 -17.67 -1.05
CA HIS A 11 -1.67 -16.33 -1.48
C HIS A 11 -0.40 -16.42 -2.32
N LEU A 12 -0.48 -16.06 -3.59
CA LEU A 12 0.65 -16.04 -4.51
C LEU A 12 1.17 -14.62 -4.73
N VAL A 13 2.44 -14.41 -4.42
CA VAL A 13 3.17 -13.14 -4.58
C VAL A 13 4.48 -13.37 -5.32
N TYR A 14 5.08 -12.31 -5.86
CA TYR A 14 6.38 -12.42 -6.52
C TYR A 14 7.50 -12.73 -5.53
N ARG A 15 7.62 -11.93 -4.47
CA ARG A 15 8.52 -12.09 -3.33
C ARG A 15 7.74 -11.73 -2.06
N PHE A 16 7.95 -12.44 -0.98
CA PHE A 16 7.31 -12.10 0.29
C PHE A 16 8.32 -11.41 1.21
N ASP A 17 8.38 -10.09 1.12
CA ASP A 17 9.35 -9.22 1.76
C ASP A 17 8.71 -7.85 2.10
N THR A 18 9.47 -6.90 2.61
CA THR A 18 8.96 -5.56 2.97
C THR A 18 8.37 -4.84 1.75
N GLY A 19 7.05 -4.66 1.76
CA GLY A 19 6.29 -3.99 0.71
C GLY A 19 4.85 -3.71 1.10
N GLY A 20 4.20 -2.79 0.40
CA GLY A 20 2.80 -2.41 0.69
C GLY A 20 1.81 -3.54 0.43
N LEU A 21 2.00 -4.29 -0.65
CA LEU A 21 1.20 -5.46 -1.01
C LEU A 21 1.36 -6.57 0.03
N GLU A 22 2.61 -6.89 0.36
CA GLU A 22 2.98 -7.97 1.29
C GLU A 22 2.49 -7.65 2.70
N ASN A 23 2.59 -6.39 3.14
CA ASN A 23 1.97 -5.92 4.39
C ASN A 23 0.45 -6.11 4.38
N GLY A 24 -0.21 -5.90 3.24
CA GLY A 24 -1.64 -6.19 3.08
C GLY A 24 -1.96 -7.67 3.30
N VAL A 25 -1.10 -8.58 2.82
CA VAL A 25 -1.25 -10.04 3.06
C VAL A 25 -1.04 -10.38 4.53
N VAL A 26 0.02 -9.85 5.17
CA VAL A 26 0.26 -10.02 6.61
C VAL A 26 -0.94 -9.56 7.43
N ASN A 27 -1.45 -8.38 7.15
CA ASN A 27 -2.60 -7.82 7.85
C ASN A 27 -3.87 -8.66 7.63
N LEU A 28 -4.12 -9.11 6.40
CA LEU A 28 -5.26 -9.97 6.09
C LEU A 28 -5.20 -11.28 6.88
N ILE A 29 -4.06 -11.95 6.88
CA ILE A 29 -3.87 -13.23 7.56
C ILE A 29 -4.00 -13.07 9.08
N ASN A 30 -3.36 -12.04 9.66
CA ASN A 30 -3.36 -11.80 11.09
C ASN A 30 -4.74 -11.46 11.68
N HIS A 31 -5.63 -10.90 10.86
CA HIS A 31 -6.96 -10.45 11.33
C HIS A 31 -8.11 -11.29 10.77
N MET A 32 -7.84 -12.23 9.86
CA MET A 32 -8.84 -13.21 9.40
C MET A 32 -9.06 -14.24 10.52
N PRO A 33 -10.32 -14.52 10.93
CA PRO A 33 -10.57 -15.54 11.92
C PRO A 33 -9.99 -16.90 11.52
N ALA A 34 -9.26 -17.56 12.41
CA ALA A 34 -8.64 -18.86 12.15
C ALA A 34 -9.68 -19.94 11.84
N SER A 35 -10.89 -19.82 12.40
CA SER A 35 -12.03 -20.69 12.09
C SER A 35 -12.63 -20.47 10.71
N ALA A 36 -12.37 -19.32 10.06
CA ALA A 36 -12.92 -19.03 8.74
C ALA A 36 -12.04 -19.62 7.63
N TYR A 37 -10.73 -19.38 7.69
CA TYR A 37 -9.78 -19.78 6.64
C TYR A 37 -8.41 -20.16 7.20
N ARG A 38 -7.81 -21.22 6.61
CA ARG A 38 -6.37 -21.49 6.69
C ARG A 38 -5.65 -20.75 5.57
N HIS A 39 -4.36 -20.50 5.75
CA HIS A 39 -3.59 -19.74 4.77
C HIS A 39 -2.26 -20.43 4.42
N ALA A 40 -1.85 -20.29 3.15
CA ALA A 40 -0.50 -20.57 2.70
C ALA A 40 0.01 -19.38 1.88
N VAL A 41 1.26 -19.00 2.07
CA VAL A 41 1.95 -17.95 1.31
C VAL A 41 2.96 -18.62 0.39
N VAL A 42 2.78 -18.44 -0.91
CA VAL A 42 3.67 -18.98 -1.95
C VAL A 42 4.34 -17.81 -2.66
N ALA A 43 5.64 -17.65 -2.47
CA ALA A 43 6.44 -16.67 -3.20
C ALA A 43 7.04 -17.31 -4.46
N LEU A 44 6.90 -16.64 -5.60
CA LEU A 44 7.53 -17.12 -6.84
C LEU A 44 9.05 -17.16 -6.70
N THR A 45 9.65 -16.18 -6.02
CA THR A 45 11.09 -16.15 -5.73
C THR A 45 11.35 -16.65 -4.31
N GLU A 46 11.17 -15.83 -3.31
CA GLU A 46 11.59 -16.11 -1.95
C GLU A 46 10.59 -15.56 -0.91
N VAL A 47 10.37 -16.32 0.15
CA VAL A 47 9.76 -15.87 1.40
C VAL A 47 10.90 -15.47 2.34
N VAL A 48 11.01 -14.18 2.67
CA VAL A 48 12.02 -13.68 3.60
C VAL A 48 11.60 -14.00 5.04
N PRO A 49 12.36 -14.80 5.80
CA PRO A 49 11.93 -15.25 7.12
C PRO A 49 11.64 -14.13 8.12
N ALA A 50 12.48 -13.09 8.14
CA ALA A 50 12.30 -11.94 9.02
C ALA A 50 11.00 -11.18 8.73
N PHE A 51 10.54 -11.16 7.49
CA PHE A 51 9.27 -10.56 7.12
C PHE A 51 8.09 -11.49 7.41
N ALA A 52 8.23 -12.79 7.12
CA ALA A 52 7.22 -13.81 7.41
C ALA A 52 6.89 -13.91 8.91
N ALA A 53 7.88 -13.68 9.80
CA ALA A 53 7.71 -13.63 11.25
C ALA A 53 6.72 -12.54 11.73
N ARG A 54 6.30 -11.60 10.88
CA ARG A 54 5.25 -10.62 11.16
C ARG A 54 3.84 -11.23 11.15
N ILE A 55 3.69 -12.42 10.54
CA ILE A 55 2.46 -13.20 10.65
C ILE A 55 2.48 -13.91 12.01
N ARG A 56 1.46 -13.63 12.83
CA ARG A 56 1.36 -14.09 14.23
C ARG A 56 0.65 -15.45 14.37
N ARG A 57 0.16 -15.99 13.25
CA ARG A 57 -0.47 -17.31 13.17
C ARG A 57 0.58 -18.37 12.89
N ASP A 58 0.57 -19.46 13.64
CA ASP A 58 1.47 -20.61 13.55
C ASP A 58 0.99 -21.68 12.55
N ASP A 59 -0.28 -21.61 12.12
CA ASP A 59 -0.89 -22.53 11.15
C ASP A 59 -0.68 -22.15 9.68
N VAL A 60 0.19 -21.16 9.39
CA VAL A 60 0.43 -20.67 8.02
C VAL A 60 1.61 -21.41 7.38
N GLN A 61 1.39 -21.92 6.17
CA GLN A 61 2.44 -22.56 5.39
C GLN A 61 3.17 -21.54 4.51
N TYR A 62 4.50 -21.66 4.40
CA TYR A 62 5.35 -20.80 3.57
C TYR A 62 6.12 -21.61 2.57
N LEU A 63 6.08 -21.22 1.29
CA LEU A 63 6.78 -21.90 0.21
C LEU A 63 7.49 -20.90 -0.71
N SER A 64 8.77 -21.15 -0.96
CA SER A 64 9.59 -20.42 -1.94
C SER A 64 9.78 -21.28 -3.18
N LEU A 65 9.43 -20.74 -4.35
CA LEU A 65 9.55 -21.51 -5.60
C LEU A 65 10.89 -21.28 -6.29
N HIS A 66 11.68 -20.28 -5.85
CA HIS A 66 13.00 -19.93 -6.39
C HIS A 66 12.98 -19.77 -7.92
N LYS A 67 11.98 -19.04 -8.42
CA LYS A 67 11.80 -18.77 -9.85
C LYS A 67 13.05 -18.13 -10.43
N PRO A 68 13.66 -18.73 -11.45
CA PRO A 68 14.75 -18.09 -12.17
C PRO A 68 14.25 -16.85 -12.94
N PRO A 69 15.13 -15.93 -13.33
CA PRO A 69 14.78 -14.83 -14.22
C PRO A 69 14.06 -15.30 -15.49
N GLY A 70 13.12 -14.51 -16.00
CA GLY A 70 12.34 -14.82 -17.20
C GLY A 70 10.91 -15.28 -16.93
N HIS A 71 10.31 -15.98 -17.90
CA HIS A 71 8.91 -16.38 -17.86
C HIS A 71 8.65 -17.51 -16.83
N GLY A 72 7.50 -17.43 -16.14
CA GLY A 72 7.11 -18.39 -15.11
C GLY A 72 6.51 -19.71 -15.64
N VAL A 73 6.34 -19.86 -16.94
CA VAL A 73 5.81 -21.10 -17.55
C VAL A 73 6.60 -22.36 -17.13
N LYS A 74 7.91 -22.22 -16.90
CA LYS A 74 8.75 -23.29 -16.38
C LYS A 74 8.33 -23.81 -15.00
N LEU A 75 7.60 -23.01 -14.24
CA LEU A 75 7.07 -23.39 -12.92
C LEU A 75 5.72 -24.11 -12.99
N TYR A 76 5.06 -24.17 -14.16
CA TYR A 76 3.72 -24.74 -14.29
C TYR A 76 3.61 -26.18 -13.77
N PRO A 77 4.52 -27.11 -14.10
CA PRO A 77 4.45 -28.48 -13.55
C PRO A 77 4.52 -28.51 -12.02
N ARG A 78 5.45 -27.72 -11.44
CA ARG A 78 5.63 -27.61 -9.99
C ARG A 78 4.41 -26.98 -9.32
N LEU A 79 3.86 -25.91 -9.89
CA LEU A 79 2.64 -25.25 -9.38
C LEU A 79 1.43 -26.17 -9.48
N LEU A 80 1.29 -26.94 -10.57
CA LEU A 80 0.22 -27.89 -10.75
C LEU A 80 0.28 -28.99 -9.68
N GLN A 81 1.47 -29.55 -9.44
CA GLN A 81 1.70 -30.53 -8.38
C GLN A 81 1.36 -29.92 -7.01
N LEU A 82 1.89 -28.74 -6.70
CA LEU A 82 1.65 -28.03 -5.44
C LEU A 82 0.16 -27.81 -5.17
N PHE A 83 -0.61 -27.36 -6.16
CA PHE A 83 -2.06 -27.15 -5.99
C PHE A 83 -2.83 -28.46 -5.82
N ARG A 84 -2.37 -29.57 -6.41
CA ARG A 84 -2.94 -30.89 -6.19
C ARG A 84 -2.65 -31.45 -4.79
N GLU A 85 -1.47 -31.16 -4.25
CA GLU A 85 -1.06 -31.55 -2.89
C GLU A 85 -1.78 -30.73 -1.84
N LEU A 86 -1.80 -29.40 -2.00
CA LEU A 86 -2.41 -28.48 -1.03
C LEU A 86 -3.95 -28.47 -1.08
N GLN A 87 -4.54 -28.81 -2.23
CA GLN A 87 -5.99 -28.78 -2.49
C GLN A 87 -6.64 -27.44 -2.01
N PRO A 88 -6.14 -26.27 -2.44
CA PRO A 88 -6.68 -25.02 -1.97
C PRO A 88 -8.10 -24.80 -2.47
N ALA A 89 -8.96 -24.29 -1.58
CA ALA A 89 -10.29 -23.82 -1.95
C ALA A 89 -10.20 -22.51 -2.79
N ILE A 90 -9.20 -21.67 -2.48
CA ILE A 90 -8.98 -20.41 -3.15
C ILE A 90 -7.49 -20.24 -3.50
N VAL A 91 -7.20 -19.84 -4.74
CA VAL A 91 -5.90 -19.31 -5.14
C VAL A 91 -6.06 -17.81 -5.41
N HIS A 92 -5.32 -16.99 -4.68
CA HIS A 92 -5.33 -15.54 -4.79
C HIS A 92 -3.95 -15.03 -5.21
N THR A 93 -3.78 -14.76 -6.50
CA THR A 93 -2.57 -14.17 -7.08
C THR A 93 -2.58 -12.64 -6.99
N ARG A 94 -1.42 -12.01 -6.90
CA ARG A 94 -1.31 -10.55 -6.77
C ARG A 94 -0.31 -9.97 -7.76
N ASN A 95 -0.72 -8.90 -8.41
CA ASN A 95 -0.02 -8.16 -9.45
C ASN A 95 0.37 -9.03 -10.67
N LEU A 96 0.78 -8.39 -11.74
CA LEU A 96 1.07 -9.02 -13.03
C LEU A 96 2.05 -10.20 -12.92
N ALA A 97 3.06 -10.08 -12.06
CA ALA A 97 4.10 -11.09 -11.90
C ALA A 97 3.57 -12.48 -11.44
N ALA A 98 2.45 -12.51 -10.70
CA ALA A 98 1.84 -13.76 -10.25
C ALA A 98 0.61 -14.18 -11.09
N LEU A 99 0.15 -13.36 -12.03
CA LEU A 99 -1.08 -13.59 -12.78
C LEU A 99 -1.02 -14.90 -13.60
N GLU A 100 0.12 -15.22 -14.19
CA GLU A 100 0.32 -16.44 -14.98
C GLU A 100 0.07 -17.74 -14.18
N CYS A 101 0.18 -17.71 -12.85
CA CYS A 101 -0.10 -18.84 -11.97
C CYS A 101 -1.59 -19.23 -11.91
N GLN A 102 -2.48 -18.41 -12.45
CA GLN A 102 -3.91 -18.75 -12.60
C GLN A 102 -4.13 -19.90 -13.57
N VAL A 103 -3.22 -20.12 -14.54
CA VAL A 103 -3.31 -21.25 -15.49
C VAL A 103 -3.12 -22.59 -14.77
N PRO A 104 -1.99 -22.87 -14.10
CA PRO A 104 -1.85 -24.13 -13.36
C PRO A 104 -2.88 -24.29 -12.24
N ALA A 105 -3.36 -23.21 -11.61
CA ALA A 105 -4.46 -23.29 -10.66
C ALA A 105 -5.77 -23.76 -11.31
N ALA A 106 -6.07 -23.29 -12.53
CA ALA A 106 -7.22 -23.76 -13.30
C ALA A 106 -7.08 -25.24 -13.71
N LEU A 107 -5.91 -25.64 -14.19
CA LEU A 107 -5.61 -27.02 -14.57
C LEU A 107 -5.63 -27.98 -13.37
N ALA A 108 -5.30 -27.52 -12.18
CA ALA A 108 -5.42 -28.27 -10.92
C ALA A 108 -6.87 -28.39 -10.43
N GLY A 109 -7.82 -27.70 -11.06
CA GLY A 109 -9.23 -27.74 -10.66
C GLY A 109 -9.53 -26.88 -9.42
N VAL A 110 -8.69 -25.90 -9.08
CA VAL A 110 -8.93 -25.00 -7.93
C VAL A 110 -10.29 -24.31 -8.07
N PRO A 111 -11.19 -24.46 -7.08
CA PRO A 111 -12.58 -24.01 -7.20
C PRO A 111 -12.72 -22.51 -7.42
N VAL A 112 -11.97 -21.71 -6.65
CA VAL A 112 -12.03 -20.24 -6.70
C VAL A 112 -10.65 -19.67 -7.03
N ARG A 113 -10.60 -18.83 -8.07
CA ARG A 113 -9.38 -18.20 -8.56
C ARG A 113 -9.57 -16.68 -8.59
N ILE A 114 -8.81 -15.97 -7.76
CA ILE A 114 -8.87 -14.51 -7.57
C ILE A 114 -7.55 -13.90 -8.01
N HIS A 115 -7.61 -12.75 -8.65
CA HIS A 115 -6.43 -11.95 -8.97
C HIS A 115 -6.58 -10.53 -8.42
N GLY A 116 -5.61 -10.06 -7.64
CA GLY A 116 -5.54 -8.72 -7.08
C GLY A 116 -4.57 -7.82 -7.85
N GLU A 117 -5.04 -6.65 -8.26
CA GLU A 117 -4.19 -5.55 -8.74
C GLU A 117 -3.96 -4.57 -7.59
N HIS A 118 -2.71 -4.51 -7.11
CA HIS A 118 -2.31 -3.75 -5.92
C HIS A 118 -1.53 -2.47 -6.24
N GLY A 119 -1.37 -2.14 -7.51
CA GLY A 119 -0.64 -0.98 -8.02
C GLY A 119 -0.23 -1.20 -9.46
N ARG A 120 0.42 -0.19 -10.02
CA ARG A 120 0.98 -0.27 -11.36
C ARG A 120 2.34 -0.95 -11.33
N ASP A 121 2.71 -1.56 -12.44
CA ASP A 121 4.07 -2.05 -12.65
C ASP A 121 5.04 -0.86 -12.76
N ALA A 122 6.25 -1.00 -12.21
CA ALA A 122 7.26 0.05 -12.28
C ALA A 122 7.64 0.44 -13.72
N HIS A 123 7.47 -0.51 -14.66
CA HIS A 123 7.71 -0.29 -16.09
C HIS A 123 6.43 0.12 -16.86
N ASP A 124 5.31 0.35 -16.17
CA ASP A 124 4.03 0.75 -16.74
C ASP A 124 3.22 1.57 -15.70
N PRO A 125 3.76 2.72 -15.26
CA PRO A 125 3.18 3.49 -14.16
C PRO A 125 1.81 4.10 -14.49
N ASP A 126 1.51 4.32 -15.76
CA ASP A 126 0.23 4.85 -16.26
C ASP A 126 -0.70 3.78 -16.87
N GLY A 127 -0.24 2.53 -16.94
CA GLY A 127 -1.02 1.43 -17.52
C GLY A 127 -1.19 1.50 -19.04
N SER A 128 -0.35 2.28 -19.75
CA SER A 128 -0.46 2.50 -21.18
C SER A 128 0.22 1.41 -22.02
N VAL A 129 1.11 0.62 -21.44
CA VAL A 129 1.91 -0.38 -22.17
C VAL A 129 1.04 -1.53 -22.65
N ARG A 130 0.77 -1.54 -23.96
CA ARG A 130 -0.11 -2.51 -24.64
C ARG A 130 0.26 -3.97 -24.35
N ARG A 131 1.54 -4.29 -24.24
CA ARG A 131 2.04 -5.65 -23.92
C ARG A 131 1.48 -6.15 -22.60
N TYR A 132 1.47 -5.33 -21.56
CA TYR A 132 0.97 -5.72 -20.23
C TYR A 132 -0.57 -5.79 -20.20
N GLN A 133 -1.26 -4.95 -20.98
CA GLN A 133 -2.71 -5.06 -21.16
C GLN A 133 -3.07 -6.38 -21.86
N TRP A 134 -2.32 -6.74 -22.93
CA TRP A 134 -2.50 -8.00 -23.67
C TRP A 134 -2.28 -9.23 -22.77
N LEU A 135 -1.22 -9.22 -21.96
CA LEU A 135 -0.96 -10.30 -21.00
C LEU A 135 -2.14 -10.48 -20.03
N ARG A 136 -2.65 -9.39 -19.45
CA ARG A 136 -3.81 -9.45 -18.55
C ARG A 136 -5.05 -9.99 -19.27
N ARG A 137 -5.27 -9.61 -20.51
CA ARG A 137 -6.38 -10.13 -21.34
C ARG A 137 -6.24 -11.61 -21.61
N ALA A 138 -5.05 -12.09 -21.93
CA ALA A 138 -4.77 -13.50 -22.21
C ALA A 138 -5.05 -14.41 -21.01
N TYR A 139 -4.75 -13.95 -19.79
CA TYR A 139 -5.01 -14.72 -18.58
C TYR A 139 -6.42 -14.54 -18.00
N ARG A 140 -7.21 -13.59 -18.50
CA ARG A 140 -8.58 -13.31 -18.02
C ARG A 140 -9.51 -14.53 -17.97
N PRO A 141 -9.49 -15.50 -18.88
CA PRO A 141 -10.34 -16.68 -18.82
C PRO A 141 -10.08 -17.57 -17.59
N PHE A 142 -8.89 -17.51 -17.03
CA PHE A 142 -8.48 -18.33 -15.88
C PHE A 142 -8.80 -17.70 -14.53
N VAL A 143 -9.20 -16.42 -14.48
CA VAL A 143 -9.53 -15.68 -13.27
C VAL A 143 -11.04 -15.61 -13.09
N HIS A 144 -11.57 -15.98 -11.92
CA HIS A 144 -13.01 -15.86 -11.64
C HIS A 144 -13.39 -14.46 -11.16
N ARG A 145 -12.57 -13.84 -10.30
CA ARG A 145 -12.82 -12.53 -9.74
C ARG A 145 -11.53 -11.72 -9.69
N TYR A 146 -11.63 -10.44 -9.96
CA TYR A 146 -10.56 -9.48 -9.79
C TYR A 146 -10.80 -8.65 -8.52
N VAL A 147 -9.74 -8.32 -7.79
CA VAL A 147 -9.76 -7.35 -6.70
C VAL A 147 -8.92 -6.16 -7.12
N ALA A 148 -9.51 -4.96 -7.11
CA ALA A 148 -8.84 -3.71 -7.37
C ALA A 148 -8.73 -2.90 -6.07
N LEU A 149 -7.54 -2.39 -5.74
CA LEU A 149 -7.32 -1.60 -4.53
C LEU A 149 -7.84 -0.17 -4.63
N SER A 150 -8.11 0.34 -5.85
CA SER A 150 -8.61 1.68 -6.09
C SER A 150 -9.66 1.66 -7.19
N ARG A 151 -10.48 2.71 -7.26
CA ARG A 151 -11.41 2.92 -8.38
C ARG A 151 -10.66 3.11 -9.69
N GLU A 152 -9.50 3.76 -9.63
CA GLU A 152 -8.63 3.93 -10.79
C GLU A 152 -8.17 2.57 -11.35
N LEU A 153 -7.75 1.64 -10.48
CA LEU A 153 -7.38 0.27 -10.88
C LEU A 153 -8.60 -0.52 -11.39
N ALA A 154 -9.77 -0.35 -10.77
CA ALA A 154 -11.00 -0.96 -11.26
C ALA A 154 -11.36 -0.47 -12.66
N HIS A 155 -11.29 0.84 -12.89
CA HIS A 155 -11.50 1.46 -14.21
C HIS A 155 -10.50 0.94 -15.26
N TYR A 156 -9.22 0.80 -14.88
CA TYR A 156 -8.21 0.20 -15.76
C TYR A 156 -8.56 -1.25 -16.13
N LEU A 157 -8.91 -2.07 -15.17
CA LEU A 157 -9.31 -3.46 -15.42
C LEU A 157 -10.51 -3.56 -16.36
N GLU A 158 -11.50 -2.69 -16.17
CA GLU A 158 -12.69 -2.64 -17.00
C GLU A 158 -12.37 -2.15 -18.41
N HIS A 159 -11.78 -0.97 -18.57
CA HIS A 159 -11.67 -0.29 -19.86
C HIS A 159 -10.41 -0.65 -20.66
N ARG A 160 -9.29 -0.96 -19.98
CA ARG A 160 -8.02 -1.31 -20.66
C ARG A 160 -7.80 -2.80 -20.77
N VAL A 161 -8.21 -3.58 -19.77
CA VAL A 161 -8.08 -5.04 -19.79
C VAL A 161 -9.36 -5.72 -20.32
N GLY A 162 -10.51 -5.09 -20.21
CA GLY A 162 -11.81 -5.61 -20.66
C GLY A 162 -12.39 -6.65 -19.69
N VAL A 163 -12.15 -6.49 -18.40
CA VAL A 163 -12.78 -7.32 -17.36
C VAL A 163 -14.21 -6.83 -17.15
N PRO A 164 -15.23 -7.72 -17.22
CA PRO A 164 -16.61 -7.32 -16.93
C PRO A 164 -16.74 -6.73 -15.51
N PRO A 165 -17.47 -5.61 -15.31
CA PRO A 165 -17.60 -4.95 -14.01
C PRO A 165 -18.07 -5.90 -12.90
N GLN A 166 -18.94 -6.85 -13.22
CA GLN A 166 -19.47 -7.84 -12.27
C GLN A 166 -18.38 -8.80 -11.74
N ARG A 167 -17.24 -8.88 -12.44
CA ARG A 167 -16.07 -9.68 -12.03
C ARG A 167 -15.01 -8.85 -11.29
N ILE A 168 -15.24 -7.56 -11.05
CA ILE A 168 -14.35 -6.67 -10.31
C ILE A 168 -14.96 -6.42 -8.93
N ALA A 169 -14.18 -6.70 -7.89
CA ALA A 169 -14.48 -6.28 -6.52
C ALA A 169 -13.47 -5.18 -6.15
N GLN A 170 -13.94 -4.03 -5.71
CA GLN A 170 -13.08 -2.98 -5.23
C GLN A 170 -12.95 -3.11 -3.70
N ILE A 171 -11.73 -3.35 -3.21
CA ILE A 171 -11.42 -3.50 -1.78
C ILE A 171 -10.17 -2.69 -1.47
N TYR A 172 -10.33 -1.63 -0.68
CA TYR A 172 -9.21 -0.80 -0.24
C TYR A 172 -8.30 -1.53 0.77
N ASN A 173 -7.05 -1.10 0.86
CA ASN A 173 -6.20 -1.48 1.98
C ASN A 173 -6.76 -0.91 3.28
N GLY A 174 -6.50 -1.63 4.37
CA GLY A 174 -6.83 -1.20 5.71
C GLY A 174 -5.61 -0.80 6.52
N VAL A 175 -5.78 0.09 7.49
CA VAL A 175 -4.75 0.48 8.44
C VAL A 175 -5.11 0.04 9.86
N ASP A 176 -4.09 -0.30 10.64
CA ASP A 176 -4.22 -0.65 12.06
C ASP A 176 -4.35 0.64 12.90
N LEU A 177 -5.60 0.92 13.30
CA LEU A 177 -5.95 2.10 14.07
C LEU A 177 -5.44 2.08 15.53
N THR A 178 -5.06 0.92 16.03
CA THR A 178 -4.48 0.79 17.39
C THR A 178 -2.98 1.04 17.37
N ARG A 179 -2.31 0.60 16.30
CA ARG A 179 -0.88 0.82 16.09
C ARG A 179 -0.60 2.26 15.68
N PHE A 180 -1.41 2.82 14.77
CA PHE A 180 -1.32 4.18 14.27
C PHE A 180 -2.39 5.04 14.95
N ASP A 181 -2.15 5.33 16.23
CA ASP A 181 -2.95 6.26 17.01
C ASP A 181 -2.08 7.42 17.48
N ARG A 182 -2.56 8.64 17.35
CA ARG A 182 -1.81 9.83 17.81
C ARG A 182 -1.72 9.88 19.34
N GLY A 183 -2.64 9.22 20.06
CA GLY A 183 -2.71 9.31 21.52
C GLY A 183 -3.09 10.71 21.99
N SER A 184 -2.35 11.27 22.94
CA SER A 184 -2.56 12.65 23.40
C SER A 184 -2.25 13.66 22.27
N ALA A 185 -2.96 14.79 22.27
CA ALA A 185 -2.90 15.80 21.19
C ALA A 185 -1.54 16.50 21.01
N THR A 186 -0.58 16.29 21.90
CA THR A 186 0.76 16.89 21.82
C THR A 186 1.69 16.07 20.93
N ARG A 187 2.39 16.76 20.02
CA ARG A 187 3.43 16.17 19.19
C ARG A 187 4.54 15.55 20.04
N PHE A 188 4.93 14.34 19.73
CA PHE A 188 6.01 13.61 20.38
C PHE A 188 7.21 13.49 19.44
N ALA A 189 8.39 13.97 19.83
CA ALA A 189 9.61 13.78 19.04
C ALA A 189 10.10 12.34 19.18
N PRO A 190 10.18 11.55 18.09
CA PRO A 190 10.67 10.17 18.17
C PRO A 190 12.14 10.14 18.59
N PRO A 191 12.61 9.05 19.22
CA PRO A 191 13.99 8.94 19.69
C PRO A 191 15.02 9.29 18.62
N GLY A 192 15.96 10.19 18.96
CA GLY A 192 16.99 10.68 18.05
C GLY A 192 16.55 11.78 17.08
N CYS A 193 15.30 12.18 17.09
CA CYS A 193 14.85 13.33 16.31
C CYS A 193 15.31 14.63 16.97
N PRO A 194 16.00 15.54 16.25
CA PRO A 194 16.49 16.79 16.82
C PRO A 194 15.39 17.87 16.98
N PHE A 195 14.16 17.61 16.53
CA PHE A 195 13.09 18.59 16.43
C PHE A 195 12.03 18.39 17.53
N SER A 196 12.40 18.64 18.79
CA SER A 196 11.52 18.48 19.96
C SER A 196 10.74 19.75 20.34
N ASP A 197 11.18 20.93 19.90
CA ASP A 197 10.52 22.21 20.21
C ASP A 197 9.09 22.23 19.65
N PRO A 198 8.07 22.47 20.49
CA PRO A 198 6.67 22.52 20.05
C PRO A 198 6.33 23.71 19.13
N ALA A 199 7.17 24.75 19.10
CA ALA A 199 7.02 25.90 18.19
C ALA A 199 7.37 25.54 16.73
N LEU A 200 8.06 24.44 16.49
CA LEU A 200 8.41 23.96 15.15
C LEU A 200 7.20 23.31 14.46
N PHE A 201 7.11 23.50 13.16
CA PHE A 201 6.20 22.78 12.29
C PHE A 201 6.98 21.72 11.50
N VAL A 202 6.77 20.46 11.83
CA VAL A 202 7.53 19.34 11.30
C VAL A 202 6.74 18.65 10.19
N VAL A 203 7.23 18.78 8.96
CA VAL A 203 6.69 18.02 7.82
C VAL A 203 7.53 16.78 7.57
N GLY A 204 6.91 15.67 7.16
CA GLY A 204 7.71 14.48 6.94
C GLY A 204 7.12 13.47 5.99
N THR A 205 7.99 12.56 5.54
CA THR A 205 7.63 11.41 4.69
C THR A 205 8.25 10.14 5.23
N VAL A 206 7.58 9.01 4.99
CA VAL A 206 8.06 7.67 5.34
C VAL A 206 7.93 6.75 4.13
N GLY A 207 9.01 6.06 3.77
CA GLY A 207 8.98 5.07 2.70
C GLY A 207 10.33 4.87 2.02
N ARG A 208 10.44 3.79 1.24
CA ARG A 208 11.67 3.48 0.48
C ARG A 208 12.02 4.63 -0.48
N MET A 209 13.27 5.06 -0.49
CA MET A 209 13.73 6.17 -1.32
C MET A 209 14.07 5.68 -2.74
N GLN A 210 13.02 5.54 -3.54
CA GLN A 210 13.06 5.04 -4.92
C GLN A 210 12.41 6.03 -5.88
N THR A 211 12.67 5.88 -7.18
CA THR A 211 12.19 6.77 -8.24
C THR A 211 10.69 7.07 -8.15
N VAL A 212 9.87 6.05 -7.93
CA VAL A 212 8.41 6.23 -7.84
C VAL A 212 7.96 7.03 -6.61
N LYS A 213 8.77 7.05 -5.53
CA LYS A 213 8.48 7.80 -4.29
C LYS A 213 9.04 9.23 -4.30
N ALA A 214 10.01 9.50 -5.16
CA ALA A 214 10.53 10.82 -5.54
C ALA A 214 10.91 11.75 -4.35
N GLN A 215 11.50 11.22 -3.28
CA GLN A 215 11.90 12.02 -2.11
C GLN A 215 12.82 13.20 -2.44
N PRO A 216 13.73 13.15 -3.44
CA PRO A 216 14.49 14.33 -3.86
C PRO A 216 13.61 15.52 -4.28
N LEU A 217 12.41 15.29 -4.87
CA LEU A 217 11.46 16.37 -5.16
C LEU A 217 10.93 17.04 -3.89
N LEU A 218 10.73 16.28 -2.80
CA LEU A 218 10.34 16.85 -1.52
C LEU A 218 11.48 17.70 -0.93
N ALA A 219 12.73 17.25 -1.01
CA ALA A 219 13.88 18.04 -0.59
C ALA A 219 13.98 19.36 -1.38
N GLN A 220 13.80 19.31 -2.71
CA GLN A 220 13.76 20.51 -3.57
C GLN A 220 12.60 21.45 -3.21
N ALA A 221 11.40 20.89 -2.97
CA ALA A 221 10.23 21.68 -2.57
C ALA A 221 10.43 22.34 -1.20
N PHE A 222 11.07 21.66 -0.26
CA PHE A 222 11.42 22.20 1.06
C PHE A 222 12.39 23.40 0.91
N VAL A 223 13.48 23.24 0.16
CA VAL A 223 14.42 24.32 -0.14
C VAL A 223 13.71 25.50 -0.80
N ARG A 224 12.86 25.23 -1.79
CA ARG A 224 12.11 26.26 -2.50
C ARG A 224 11.12 27.00 -1.58
N ALA A 225 10.45 26.30 -0.67
CA ALA A 225 9.56 26.92 0.32
C ALA A 225 10.31 27.91 1.23
N LEU A 226 11.52 27.53 1.68
CA LEU A 226 12.39 28.41 2.49
C LEU A 226 12.90 29.62 1.69
N GLN A 227 13.12 29.49 0.37
CA GLN A 227 13.49 30.59 -0.52
C GLN A 227 12.32 31.55 -0.75
N MET A 228 11.11 31.00 -0.99
CA MET A 228 9.90 31.80 -1.20
C MET A 228 9.47 32.55 0.06
N GLN A 229 9.67 31.95 1.22
CA GLN A 229 9.29 32.54 2.52
C GLN A 229 10.40 32.32 3.57
N PRO A 230 11.44 33.18 3.61
CA PRO A 230 12.63 33.00 4.45
C PRO A 230 12.33 32.84 5.94
N ALA A 231 11.28 33.48 6.46
CA ALA A 231 10.86 33.34 7.86
C ALA A 231 10.52 31.89 8.26
N LEU A 232 10.24 31.00 7.31
CA LEU A 232 10.03 29.57 7.59
C LEU A 232 11.28 28.84 8.08
N ARG A 233 12.48 29.40 7.86
CA ARG A 233 13.74 28.83 8.40
C ARG A 233 13.73 28.73 9.93
N GLU A 234 13.00 29.58 10.60
CA GLU A 234 12.88 29.57 12.06
C GLU A 234 12.04 28.41 12.57
N ARG A 235 11.00 27.98 11.84
CA ARG A 235 10.01 27.03 12.35
C ARG A 235 9.77 25.77 11.51
N LEU A 236 10.02 25.78 10.20
CA LEU A 236 9.74 24.61 9.34
C LEU A 236 10.89 23.61 9.41
N ARG A 237 10.56 22.33 9.63
CA ARG A 237 11.53 21.22 9.68
C ARG A 237 11.08 20.09 8.79
N LEU A 238 12.05 19.34 8.24
CA LEU A 238 11.81 18.22 7.36
C LEU A 238 12.29 16.91 7.98
N VAL A 239 11.44 15.89 7.98
CA VAL A 239 11.78 14.53 8.40
C VAL A 239 11.57 13.57 7.21
N MET A 240 12.63 12.85 6.83
CA MET A 240 12.56 11.89 5.73
C MET A 240 13.05 10.51 6.21
N VAL A 241 12.11 9.61 6.49
CA VAL A 241 12.40 8.27 7.02
C VAL A 241 12.32 7.22 5.91
N GLY A 242 13.35 6.40 5.83
CA GLY A 242 13.52 5.35 4.87
C GLY A 242 14.91 5.33 4.27
N ASP A 243 15.19 4.30 3.49
CA ASP A 243 16.45 4.13 2.78
C ASP A 243 16.19 3.75 1.32
N GLY A 244 17.24 3.80 0.51
CA GLY A 244 17.18 3.45 -0.91
C GLY A 244 18.13 4.27 -1.78
N PRO A 245 18.18 3.98 -3.09
CA PRO A 245 19.15 4.59 -4.00
C PRO A 245 19.07 6.11 -4.10
N LEU A 246 17.89 6.72 -3.83
CA LEU A 246 17.72 8.18 -3.93
C LEU A 246 17.98 8.93 -2.60
N ARG A 247 18.44 8.24 -1.54
CA ARG A 247 18.72 8.90 -0.26
C ARG A 247 19.86 9.91 -0.39
N ALA A 248 20.94 9.54 -1.08
CA ALA A 248 22.08 10.42 -1.31
C ALA A 248 21.69 11.65 -2.13
N ASP A 249 20.82 11.50 -3.13
CA ASP A 249 20.35 12.62 -3.96
C ASP A 249 19.53 13.61 -3.13
N ALA A 250 18.61 13.12 -2.29
CA ALA A 250 17.82 13.96 -1.39
C ALA A 250 18.72 14.71 -0.39
N GLN A 251 19.74 14.03 0.15
CA GLN A 251 20.73 14.65 1.04
C GLN A 251 21.51 15.74 0.32
N ALA A 252 22.02 15.48 -0.88
CA ALA A 252 22.80 16.43 -1.67
C ALA A 252 22.03 17.73 -1.98
N VAL A 253 20.72 17.64 -2.22
CA VAL A 253 19.85 18.83 -2.42
C VAL A 253 19.83 19.73 -1.17
N LEU A 254 19.73 19.13 0.03
CA LEU A 254 19.70 19.86 1.29
C LEU A 254 21.05 20.48 1.64
N ASP A 255 22.13 19.74 1.40
CA ASP A 255 23.51 20.16 1.64
C ASP A 255 23.88 21.33 0.74
N ALA A 256 23.57 21.25 -0.56
CA ALA A 256 23.84 22.30 -1.54
C ALA A 256 23.09 23.63 -1.22
N ALA A 257 21.92 23.53 -0.57
CA ALA A 257 21.15 24.71 -0.16
C ALA A 257 21.52 25.25 1.23
N GLY A 258 22.45 24.61 1.97
CA GLY A 258 22.86 25.02 3.32
C GLY A 258 21.70 24.93 4.33
N VAL A 259 20.86 23.89 4.22
CA VAL A 259 19.69 23.67 5.09
C VAL A 259 19.69 22.27 5.73
N ARG A 260 20.84 21.64 5.80
CA ARG A 260 21.00 20.29 6.34
C ARG A 260 20.56 20.17 7.80
N ASP A 261 20.79 21.19 8.58
CA ASP A 261 20.42 21.33 9.98
C ASP A 261 18.91 21.44 10.21
N LEU A 262 18.14 21.80 9.17
CA LEU A 262 16.68 21.88 9.20
C LEU A 262 15.99 20.57 8.77
N ALA A 263 16.78 19.54 8.43
CA ALA A 263 16.27 18.25 7.97
C ALA A 263 16.89 17.07 8.74
N TRP A 264 16.09 16.05 8.99
CA TRP A 264 16.50 14.81 9.63
C TRP A 264 16.24 13.62 8.74
N LEU A 265 17.30 12.90 8.32
CA LEU A 265 17.28 11.72 7.46
C LEU A 265 17.91 10.52 8.21
N PRO A 266 17.19 9.91 9.15
CA PRO A 266 17.74 8.83 10.01
C PRO A 266 18.01 7.51 9.29
N GLY A 267 17.53 7.34 8.06
CA GLY A 267 17.51 6.05 7.38
C GLY A 267 16.23 5.27 7.65
N GLU A 268 16.30 3.93 7.53
CA GLU A 268 15.18 3.05 7.82
C GLU A 268 14.92 2.96 9.33
N ARG A 269 13.63 2.92 9.72
CA ARG A 269 13.19 2.83 11.12
C ARG A 269 12.07 1.82 11.27
N ALA A 270 12.07 1.13 12.40
CA ALA A 270 11.02 0.16 12.77
C ALA A 270 9.85 0.82 13.53
N ASP A 271 10.10 1.96 14.18
CA ASP A 271 9.14 2.72 15.00
C ASP A 271 8.36 3.77 14.19
N VAL A 272 7.92 3.40 12.98
CA VAL A 272 7.14 4.27 12.08
C VAL A 272 5.94 4.94 12.76
N PRO A 273 5.17 4.29 13.66
CA PRO A 273 4.10 4.97 14.38
C PRO A 273 4.59 6.16 15.23
N ASP A 274 5.75 6.03 15.89
CA ASP A 274 6.33 7.12 16.69
C ASP A 274 6.84 8.26 15.81
N VAL A 275 7.43 7.92 14.66
CA VAL A 275 7.78 8.93 13.64
C VAL A 275 6.54 9.70 13.19
N MET A 276 5.44 9.01 12.86
CA MET A 276 4.19 9.67 12.44
C MET A 276 3.65 10.61 13.53
N ARG A 277 3.67 10.19 14.82
CA ARG A 277 3.26 11.03 15.95
C ARG A 277 4.13 12.29 16.10
N GLY A 278 5.36 12.22 15.61
CA GLY A 278 6.32 13.33 15.63
C GLY A 278 6.15 14.38 14.53
N LEU A 279 5.19 14.18 13.63
CA LEU A 279 4.92 15.10 12.52
C LEU A 279 3.72 16.01 12.80
N ASP A 280 3.71 17.17 12.13
CA ASP A 280 2.56 18.07 12.04
C ASP A 280 1.85 17.96 10.67
N CYS A 281 2.56 17.49 9.64
CA CYS A 281 1.99 17.21 8.33
C CYS A 281 2.74 16.05 7.64
N PHE A 282 2.01 15.10 7.09
CA PHE A 282 2.58 14.05 6.26
C PHE A 282 2.64 14.46 4.79
N VAL A 283 3.77 14.23 4.14
CA VAL A 283 3.98 14.60 2.73
C VAL A 283 4.32 13.37 1.89
N LEU A 284 3.61 13.17 0.77
CA LEU A 284 3.89 12.09 -0.17
C LEU A 284 4.11 12.65 -1.59
N PRO A 285 5.36 12.78 -2.05
CA PRO A 285 5.71 13.37 -3.35
C PRO A 285 5.71 12.37 -4.52
N SER A 286 5.08 11.22 -4.36
CA SER A 286 5.18 10.07 -5.29
C SER A 286 4.81 10.43 -6.73
N LEU A 287 5.46 9.78 -7.70
CA LEU A 287 5.13 9.85 -9.12
C LEU A 287 4.08 8.82 -9.55
N ALA A 288 3.93 7.73 -8.79
CA ALA A 288 2.91 6.71 -9.01
C ALA A 288 2.56 6.00 -7.70
N GLU A 289 1.28 5.67 -7.52
CA GLU A 289 0.74 4.90 -6.39
C GLU A 289 -0.42 4.01 -6.86
N GLY A 290 -0.64 2.89 -6.15
CA GLY A 290 -1.92 2.19 -6.22
C GLY A 290 -2.90 2.81 -5.22
N ILE A 291 -2.76 2.41 -3.95
CA ILE A 291 -3.31 3.06 -2.76
C ILE A 291 -2.15 3.21 -1.76
N SER A 292 -1.91 4.42 -1.28
CA SER A 292 -0.82 4.67 -0.36
C SER A 292 -1.17 4.25 1.07
N ASN A 293 -0.51 3.18 1.56
CA ASN A 293 -0.65 2.78 2.96
C ASN A 293 -0.13 3.87 3.91
N THR A 294 0.94 4.59 3.55
CA THR A 294 1.50 5.64 4.40
C THR A 294 0.59 6.87 4.52
N ILE A 295 -0.26 7.16 3.51
CA ILE A 295 -1.34 8.13 3.68
C ILE A 295 -2.36 7.63 4.69
N LEU A 296 -2.78 6.36 4.62
CA LEU A 296 -3.72 5.77 5.59
C LEU A 296 -3.13 5.79 7.01
N GLU A 297 -1.84 5.46 7.16
CA GLU A 297 -1.11 5.49 8.43
C GLU A 297 -1.03 6.92 8.99
N ALA A 298 -0.72 7.90 8.15
CA ALA A 298 -0.70 9.31 8.54
C ALA A 298 -2.09 9.82 8.98
N MET A 299 -3.13 9.52 8.19
CA MET A 299 -4.51 9.89 8.54
C MET A 299 -4.96 9.17 9.83
N ALA A 300 -4.54 7.93 10.05
CA ALA A 300 -4.80 7.21 11.30
C ALA A 300 -4.12 7.88 12.51
N CYS A 301 -2.95 8.50 12.32
CA CYS A 301 -2.31 9.36 13.31
C CYS A 301 -2.89 10.79 13.37
N ALA A 302 -4.04 11.05 12.75
CA ALA A 302 -4.67 12.36 12.67
C ALA A 302 -3.72 13.45 12.10
N LEU A 303 -2.90 13.08 11.11
CA LEU A 303 -2.06 14.03 10.37
C LEU A 303 -2.78 14.55 9.12
N PRO A 304 -2.72 15.86 8.86
CA PRO A 304 -3.09 16.39 7.55
C PRO A 304 -2.12 15.89 6.49
N VAL A 305 -2.60 15.71 5.27
CA VAL A 305 -1.83 15.11 4.18
C VAL A 305 -1.60 16.11 3.06
N LEU A 306 -0.34 16.27 2.65
CA LEU A 306 0.03 16.92 1.39
C LEU A 306 0.58 15.83 0.44
N ALA A 307 -0.11 15.55 -0.66
CA ALA A 307 0.31 14.47 -1.55
C ALA A 307 0.17 14.86 -3.03
N THR A 308 0.82 14.11 -3.88
CA THR A 308 0.63 14.21 -5.33
C THR A 308 -0.67 13.53 -5.76
N ALA A 309 -1.33 14.10 -6.77
CA ALA A 309 -2.59 13.60 -7.34
C ALA A 309 -2.35 12.41 -8.29
N VAL A 310 -1.80 11.30 -7.76
CA VAL A 310 -1.49 10.09 -8.54
C VAL A 310 -2.23 8.87 -8.00
N GLY A 311 -2.62 7.98 -8.90
CA GLY A 311 -3.31 6.73 -8.55
C GLY A 311 -4.48 6.95 -7.60
N GLY A 312 -4.58 6.10 -6.58
CA GLY A 312 -5.65 6.19 -5.59
C GLY A 312 -5.48 7.29 -4.52
N ASN A 313 -4.43 8.13 -4.56
CA ASN A 313 -4.26 9.21 -3.57
C ASN A 313 -5.47 10.17 -3.57
N ALA A 314 -6.04 10.44 -4.76
CA ALA A 314 -7.24 11.28 -4.89
C ALA A 314 -8.51 10.64 -4.28
N GLU A 315 -8.49 9.34 -4.04
CA GLU A 315 -9.59 8.63 -3.37
C GLU A 315 -9.43 8.69 -1.84
N LEU A 316 -8.20 8.86 -1.34
CA LEU A 316 -7.90 8.95 0.08
C LEU A 316 -8.05 10.38 0.61
N VAL A 317 -7.46 11.36 -0.09
CA VAL A 317 -7.36 12.75 0.36
C VAL A 317 -8.53 13.59 -0.16
N VAL A 318 -9.31 14.13 0.76
CA VAL A 318 -10.36 15.11 0.48
C VAL A 318 -9.75 16.50 0.48
N THR A 319 -9.89 17.24 -0.62
CA THR A 319 -9.17 18.51 -0.84
C THR A 319 -9.99 19.76 -0.57
N ALA A 320 -11.31 19.64 -0.33
CA ALA A 320 -12.18 20.78 -0.12
C ALA A 320 -13.45 20.44 0.70
N GLY A 321 -14.06 21.46 1.27
CA GLY A 321 -15.34 21.37 1.99
C GLY A 321 -15.22 20.84 3.42
N LYS A 322 -16.39 20.58 4.04
CA LYS A 322 -16.44 19.95 5.37
C LYS A 322 -15.86 18.55 5.27
N GLY A 323 -14.82 18.28 6.07
CA GLY A 323 -14.11 17.00 6.05
C GLY A 323 -12.89 16.98 5.13
N GLN A 324 -12.35 18.15 4.76
CA GLN A 324 -11.05 18.27 4.11
C GLN A 324 -9.98 17.57 4.95
N THR A 325 -9.18 16.68 4.33
CA THR A 325 -8.15 15.89 5.02
C THR A 325 -6.73 16.28 4.61
N GLY A 326 -6.61 17.14 3.61
CA GLY A 326 -5.32 17.57 3.11
C GLY A 326 -5.39 18.31 1.78
N ARG A 327 -4.27 18.30 1.06
CA ARG A 327 -4.10 18.93 -0.25
C ARG A 327 -3.48 17.96 -1.25
N LEU A 328 -3.87 18.08 -2.50
CA LEU A 328 -3.26 17.37 -3.63
C LEU A 328 -2.60 18.38 -4.57
N VAL A 329 -1.42 17.99 -5.09
CA VAL A 329 -0.64 18.77 -6.05
C VAL A 329 -0.29 17.90 -7.27
N PRO A 330 0.01 18.49 -8.43
CA PRO A 330 0.48 17.73 -9.58
C PRO A 330 1.78 16.96 -9.28
N ALA A 331 1.92 15.76 -9.84
CA ALA A 331 3.14 14.97 -9.72
C ALA A 331 4.31 15.65 -10.42
N GLY A 332 5.49 15.62 -9.79
CA GLY A 332 6.70 16.22 -10.35
C GLY A 332 6.77 17.76 -10.24
N ASP A 333 5.72 18.42 -9.75
CA ASP A 333 5.68 19.87 -9.62
C ASP A 333 6.24 20.32 -8.26
N VAL A 334 7.54 20.65 -8.26
CA VAL A 334 8.26 21.16 -7.08
C VAL A 334 7.68 22.48 -6.59
N ALA A 335 7.19 23.34 -7.49
CA ALA A 335 6.65 24.64 -7.11
C ALA A 335 5.30 24.49 -6.40
N ALA A 336 4.41 23.66 -6.93
CA ALA A 336 3.13 23.36 -6.29
C ALA A 336 3.32 22.67 -4.93
N LEU A 337 4.29 21.76 -4.83
CA LEU A 337 4.62 21.09 -3.56
C LEU A 337 5.17 22.10 -2.52
N ALA A 338 6.04 23.03 -2.94
CA ALA A 338 6.56 24.09 -2.07
C ALA A 338 5.44 25.02 -1.58
N ALA A 339 4.55 25.44 -2.48
CA ALA A 339 3.37 26.24 -2.10
C ALA A 339 2.45 25.48 -1.14
N GLY A 340 2.31 24.15 -1.34
CA GLY A 340 1.60 23.27 -0.42
C GLY A 340 2.22 23.25 0.98
N LEU A 341 3.54 23.11 1.10
CA LEU A 341 4.27 23.16 2.38
C LEU A 341 4.04 24.49 3.11
N ILE A 342 4.14 25.60 2.38
CA ILE A 342 3.86 26.95 2.93
C ILE A 342 2.43 27.01 3.46
N ALA A 343 1.45 26.61 2.65
CA ALA A 343 0.04 26.68 3.02
C ALA A 343 -0.31 25.79 4.22
N MET A 344 0.27 24.57 4.32
CA MET A 344 0.05 23.67 5.46
C MET A 344 0.67 24.21 6.75
N SER A 345 1.81 24.90 6.65
CA SER A 345 2.48 25.50 7.82
C SER A 345 1.93 26.86 8.23
N ALA A 346 1.14 27.53 7.38
CA ALA A 346 0.63 28.88 7.66
C ALA A 346 -0.50 28.89 8.71
N ASP A 347 -1.32 27.84 8.76
CA ASP A 347 -2.48 27.71 9.65
C ASP A 347 -2.46 26.33 10.36
N ALA A 348 -1.84 26.30 11.53
CA ALA A 348 -1.73 25.08 12.33
C ALA A 348 -3.10 24.58 12.82
N ALA A 349 -4.07 25.47 13.07
CA ALA A 349 -5.41 25.07 13.51
C ALA A 349 -6.17 24.37 12.37
N ALA A 350 -6.13 24.92 11.16
CA ALA A 350 -6.70 24.26 9.99
C ALA A 350 -6.02 22.90 9.70
N ALA A 351 -4.68 22.81 9.89
CA ALA A 351 -3.94 21.57 9.73
C ALA A 351 -4.43 20.50 10.73
N VAL A 352 -4.65 20.85 11.99
CA VAL A 352 -5.20 19.94 13.01
C VAL A 352 -6.60 19.45 12.65
N GLU A 353 -7.49 20.34 12.17
CA GLU A 353 -8.84 19.97 11.74
C GLU A 353 -8.82 19.03 10.53
N MET A 354 -7.93 19.26 9.55
CA MET A 354 -7.73 18.33 8.43
C MET A 354 -7.26 16.95 8.93
N GLY A 355 -6.35 16.92 9.90
CA GLY A 355 -5.88 15.68 10.50
C GLY A 355 -7.00 14.92 11.20
N ARG A 356 -7.83 15.60 12.00
CA ARG A 356 -9.01 15.02 12.67
C ARG A 356 -10.00 14.44 11.66
N ALA A 357 -10.32 15.18 10.61
CA ALA A 357 -11.19 14.70 9.53
C ALA A 357 -10.60 13.49 8.82
N GLY A 358 -9.25 13.45 8.66
CA GLY A 358 -8.52 12.30 8.13
C GLY A 358 -8.71 11.06 9.00
N ARG A 359 -8.55 11.18 10.31
CA ARG A 359 -8.76 10.08 11.27
C ARG A 359 -10.20 9.53 11.20
N GLU A 360 -11.20 10.38 11.25
CA GLU A 360 -12.60 9.99 11.13
C GLU A 360 -12.90 9.26 9.81
N ARG A 361 -12.28 9.71 8.71
CA ARG A 361 -12.45 9.07 7.40
C ARG A 361 -11.85 7.66 7.39
N VAL A 362 -10.65 7.47 7.95
CA VAL A 362 -9.99 6.17 8.00
C VAL A 362 -10.75 5.20 8.89
N GLU A 363 -11.26 5.63 10.03
CA GLU A 363 -12.08 4.82 10.93
C GLU A 363 -13.33 4.28 10.22
N ARG A 364 -14.00 5.12 9.44
CA ARG A 364 -15.23 4.73 8.73
C ARG A 364 -14.99 3.83 7.52
N GLN A 365 -13.91 4.05 6.76
CA GLN A 365 -13.78 3.49 5.40
C GLN A 365 -12.53 2.62 5.18
N PHE A 366 -11.46 2.81 5.95
CA PHE A 366 -10.15 2.22 5.65
C PHE A 366 -9.54 1.48 6.87
N SER A 367 -10.37 0.98 7.79
CA SER A 367 -9.88 0.16 8.90
C SER A 367 -9.49 -1.24 8.43
N LEU A 368 -8.52 -1.88 9.13
CA LEU A 368 -8.21 -3.29 8.90
C LEU A 368 -9.45 -4.18 9.03
N ARG A 369 -10.31 -3.89 10.00
CA ARG A 369 -11.56 -4.63 10.21
C ARG A 369 -12.45 -4.61 8.96
N SER A 370 -12.64 -3.44 8.35
CA SER A 370 -13.44 -3.29 7.13
C SER A 370 -12.82 -4.02 5.94
N MET A 371 -11.49 -3.93 5.79
CA MET A 371 -10.76 -4.65 4.74
C MET A 371 -10.92 -6.17 4.88
N VAL A 372 -10.67 -6.72 6.07
CA VAL A 372 -10.77 -8.16 6.35
C VAL A 372 -12.18 -8.66 6.13
N ALA A 373 -13.20 -7.95 6.63
CA ALA A 373 -14.61 -8.31 6.43
C ALA A 373 -14.98 -8.33 4.94
N SER A 374 -14.46 -7.39 4.14
CA SER A 374 -14.68 -7.35 2.70
C SER A 374 -14.06 -8.56 1.98
N TYR A 375 -12.83 -8.94 2.34
CA TYR A 375 -12.19 -10.13 1.80
C TYR A 375 -12.90 -11.42 2.23
N GLN A 376 -13.27 -11.54 3.50
CA GLN A 376 -14.02 -12.69 3.99
C GLN A 376 -15.35 -12.85 3.25
N SER A 377 -16.13 -11.79 3.18
CA SER A 377 -17.42 -11.80 2.42
C SER A 377 -17.23 -12.16 0.96
N LEU A 378 -16.15 -11.69 0.31
CA LEU A 378 -15.83 -12.06 -1.06
C LEU A 378 -15.52 -13.56 -1.17
N TYR A 379 -14.70 -14.10 -0.29
CA TYR A 379 -14.30 -15.52 -0.28
C TYR A 379 -15.51 -16.41 -0.02
N ASP A 380 -16.32 -16.11 1.01
CA ASP A 380 -17.53 -16.87 1.38
C ASP A 380 -18.52 -16.94 0.21
N ARG A 381 -18.82 -15.80 -0.42
CA ARG A 381 -19.71 -15.70 -1.56
C ARG A 381 -19.22 -16.55 -2.74
N LEU A 382 -17.93 -16.45 -3.11
CA LEU A 382 -17.39 -17.16 -4.25
C LEU A 382 -17.34 -18.67 -4.03
N LEU A 383 -17.12 -19.13 -2.80
CA LEU A 383 -17.18 -20.55 -2.47
C LEU A 383 -18.62 -21.08 -2.53
N ALA A 384 -19.60 -20.32 -2.00
CA ALA A 384 -21.01 -20.67 -2.08
C ALA A 384 -21.50 -20.78 -3.54
N GLU A 385 -21.13 -19.81 -4.41
CA GLU A 385 -21.45 -19.85 -5.84
C GLU A 385 -20.94 -21.13 -6.52
N ARG A 386 -19.78 -21.68 -6.09
CA ARG A 386 -19.16 -22.88 -6.65
C ARG A 386 -19.78 -24.18 -6.14
N ILE A 387 -20.25 -24.19 -4.91
CA ILE A 387 -20.96 -25.35 -4.34
C ILE A 387 -22.29 -25.53 -5.11
N THR A 388 -23.05 -24.44 -5.30
CA THR A 388 -24.33 -24.48 -6.00
C THR A 388 -24.19 -24.91 -7.47
N THR A 389 -23.10 -24.53 -8.15
CA THR A 389 -22.87 -24.93 -9.55
C THR A 389 -22.38 -26.37 -9.72
N ARG A 390 -21.99 -27.08 -8.66
CA ARG A 390 -21.52 -28.47 -8.68
C ARG A 390 -22.58 -29.49 -8.28
N GLN A 391 -23.73 -29.07 -7.74
CA GLN A 391 -24.87 -29.95 -7.52
C GLN A 391 -25.62 -30.09 -8.87
N PRO A 392 -25.61 -31.27 -9.54
CA PRO A 392 -26.48 -31.49 -10.67
C PRO A 392 -27.94 -31.45 -10.20
N ALA A 393 -28.81 -30.80 -11.00
CA ALA A 393 -30.24 -30.80 -10.79
C ALA A 393 -30.83 -32.22 -10.88
#